data_7be429558df672d3e6cfeaeee555bf9d
#
_entry.id   7be429558df672d3e6cfeaeee555bf9d
#
_cell.length_a   1.000
_cell.length_b   1.000
_cell.length_c   1.000
_cell.angle_alpha   90.00
_cell.angle_beta   90.00
_cell.angle_gamma   90.00
#
_symmetry.space_group_name_H-M   'P 1'
#
loop_
_entity.id
_entity.type
_entity.pdbx_description
1 polymer ?
#
loop_
_entity_poly.entity_id
_entity_poly.type
_entity_poly.pdbx_seq_one_letter_code
_entity_poly.pdbx_strand_id
1 'polypeptide(L)'
;MRQEAAIDGFRLAYERTAGPAPVLLLHGWPGDRTDYLAVAPLVARAAEVIVPDLRGFGESDKHPADPARQYSAAAQARSVTGLIGELALGPVVIGGYDIGSRIAQAIARDHPELVRALVIAPPLPGIGDRILAPQAQREFWYQAFHNLALSTELIDGRPDAVRAYLRHFWSHWSGPGYQPDGEHLEHLVSAYGPPGAFAASIAWYQAGAGSVATSLAERAPERGDRIPVPTTVLWPEHDPLFPREWSDRIGEFFADARLSWLDGAGHFSPLEAPDTFAKAVAAAAVAAAAGTGLG
;
A
#
# COMPACT_ATOMS: atom_id res chain seq x y z
N MET A 1 7.58 12.62 -14.56
CA MET A 1 8.72 13.50 -14.15
C MET A 1 8.77 13.49 -12.64
N ARG A 2 9.97 13.27 -12.08
CA ARG A 2 10.19 13.27 -10.60
C ARG A 2 9.97 14.67 -10.04
N GLN A 3 9.28 14.75 -8.91
CA GLN A 3 8.93 15.98 -8.21
C GLN A 3 9.01 15.76 -6.69
N GLU A 4 8.89 16.82 -5.91
CA GLU A 4 8.93 16.77 -4.44
C GLU A 4 7.90 17.74 -3.86
N ALA A 5 7.27 17.35 -2.74
CA ALA A 5 6.35 18.18 -1.97
C ALA A 5 6.66 18.10 -0.48
N ALA A 6 6.61 19.21 0.23
CA ALA A 6 6.80 19.26 1.68
C ALA A 6 5.44 19.17 2.38
N ILE A 7 5.16 18.05 3.04
CA ILE A 7 3.89 17.75 3.68
C ILE A 7 4.12 17.30 5.13
N ASP A 8 3.49 17.96 6.08
CA ASP A 8 3.49 17.59 7.50
C ASP A 8 4.93 17.34 8.06
N GLY A 9 5.88 18.18 7.64
CA GLY A 9 7.29 18.10 8.04
C GLY A 9 8.11 17.03 7.32
N PHE A 10 7.56 16.36 6.30
CA PHE A 10 8.27 15.41 5.43
C PHE A 10 8.30 15.92 4.00
N ARG A 11 9.43 15.78 3.35
CA ARG A 11 9.56 15.92 1.91
C ARG A 11 9.16 14.59 1.28
N LEU A 12 8.11 14.59 0.48
CA LEU A 12 7.66 13.43 -0.28
C LEU A 12 8.19 13.52 -1.71
N ALA A 13 8.90 12.49 -2.15
CA ALA A 13 9.26 12.32 -3.54
C ALA A 13 8.10 11.65 -4.29
N TYR A 14 7.79 12.08 -5.50
CA TYR A 14 6.74 11.47 -6.31
C TYR A 14 7.03 11.62 -7.81
N GLU A 15 6.43 10.75 -8.60
CA GLU A 15 6.36 10.90 -10.04
C GLU A 15 4.96 11.35 -10.44
N ARG A 16 4.88 12.20 -11.48
CA ARG A 16 3.61 12.70 -12.00
C ARG A 16 3.61 12.64 -13.52
N THR A 17 2.55 12.07 -14.07
CA THR A 17 2.26 12.05 -15.51
C THR A 17 0.91 12.70 -15.73
N ALA A 18 0.85 13.74 -16.57
CA ALA A 18 -0.38 14.52 -16.81
C ALA A 18 -1.46 13.67 -17.48
N GLY A 19 -2.72 13.96 -17.15
CA GLY A 19 -3.90 13.30 -17.70
C GLY A 19 -5.20 13.93 -17.21
N PRO A 20 -6.36 13.40 -17.62
CA PRO A 20 -7.64 14.05 -17.36
C PRO A 20 -8.20 13.85 -15.95
N ALA A 21 -7.96 12.71 -15.32
CA ALA A 21 -8.51 12.36 -14.01
C ALA A 21 -7.40 11.89 -13.07
N PRO A 22 -7.28 12.44 -11.86
CA PRO A 22 -6.16 12.12 -10.98
C PRO A 22 -6.31 10.73 -10.33
N VAL A 23 -5.22 9.99 -10.39
CA VAL A 23 -5.02 8.66 -9.79
C VAL A 23 -3.77 8.70 -8.92
N LEU A 24 -3.87 8.26 -7.67
CA LEU A 24 -2.73 7.99 -6.80
C LEU A 24 -2.47 6.49 -6.71
N LEU A 25 -1.20 6.09 -6.83
CA LEU A 25 -0.77 4.70 -6.67
C LEU A 25 0.14 4.60 -5.45
N LEU A 26 -0.29 3.85 -4.42
CA LEU A 26 0.37 3.74 -3.13
C LEU A 26 1.01 2.36 -2.96
N HIS A 27 2.33 2.34 -2.83
CA HIS A 27 3.14 1.12 -2.72
C HIS A 27 3.01 0.45 -1.34
N GLY A 28 3.58 -0.75 -1.23
CA GLY A 28 3.65 -1.57 -0.04
C GLY A 28 5.02 -1.64 0.63
N TRP A 29 5.17 -2.58 1.56
CA TRP A 29 6.42 -3.00 2.16
C TRP A 29 6.67 -4.50 1.82
N PRO A 30 7.89 -4.89 1.44
CA PRO A 30 9.01 -4.04 1.06
C PRO A 30 8.88 -3.54 -0.38
N GLY A 31 8.84 -2.24 -0.57
CA GLY A 31 8.70 -1.60 -1.87
C GLY A 31 8.90 -0.09 -1.80
N ASP A 32 8.73 0.55 -2.92
CA ASP A 32 8.67 2.00 -3.09
C ASP A 32 7.85 2.33 -4.36
N ARG A 33 7.85 3.60 -4.83
CA ARG A 33 7.11 3.99 -6.03
C ARG A 33 7.46 3.17 -7.28
N THR A 34 8.63 2.53 -7.31
CA THR A 34 9.07 1.72 -8.47
C THR A 34 8.28 0.43 -8.63
N ASP A 35 7.51 0.01 -7.62
CA ASP A 35 6.57 -1.12 -7.73
C ASP A 35 5.51 -0.89 -8.82
N TYR A 36 5.30 0.37 -9.21
CA TYR A 36 4.33 0.76 -10.23
C TYR A 36 4.93 1.09 -11.60
N LEU A 37 6.22 0.79 -11.85
CA LEU A 37 6.88 1.08 -13.14
C LEU A 37 6.15 0.47 -14.34
N ALA A 38 5.59 -0.73 -14.20
CA ALA A 38 4.82 -1.36 -15.26
C ALA A 38 3.36 -0.86 -15.32
N VAL A 39 2.76 -0.52 -14.19
CA VAL A 39 1.35 -0.12 -14.08
C VAL A 39 1.14 1.34 -14.51
N ALA A 40 1.97 2.26 -14.02
CA ALA A 40 1.77 3.70 -14.20
C ALA A 40 1.68 4.12 -15.68
N PRO A 41 2.53 3.63 -16.60
CA PRO A 41 2.40 3.97 -18.02
C PRO A 41 1.12 3.47 -18.69
N LEU A 42 0.56 2.36 -18.21
CA LEU A 42 -0.70 1.80 -18.71
C LEU A 42 -1.89 2.66 -18.26
N VAL A 43 -1.90 3.06 -17.00
CA VAL A 43 -2.95 3.93 -16.41
C VAL A 43 -2.87 5.35 -17.02
N ALA A 44 -1.68 5.86 -17.27
CA ALA A 44 -1.44 7.19 -17.83
C ALA A 44 -2.02 7.41 -19.24
N ARG A 45 -2.42 6.35 -19.92
CA ARG A 45 -3.17 6.45 -21.20
C ARG A 45 -4.57 7.04 -21.02
N ALA A 46 -5.14 6.96 -19.81
CA ALA A 46 -6.51 7.37 -19.51
C ALA A 46 -6.64 8.33 -18.32
N ALA A 47 -5.58 8.55 -17.55
CA ALA A 47 -5.64 9.28 -16.30
C ALA A 47 -4.37 10.11 -16.05
N GLU A 48 -4.45 11.09 -15.15
CA GLU A 48 -3.29 11.68 -14.52
C GLU A 48 -2.80 10.73 -13.41
N VAL A 49 -1.52 10.36 -13.43
CA VAL A 49 -0.97 9.38 -12.49
C VAL A 49 0.05 10.03 -11.59
N ILE A 50 -0.15 9.89 -10.27
CA ILE A 50 0.78 10.33 -9.23
C ILE A 50 1.21 9.09 -8.43
N VAL A 51 2.52 8.89 -8.32
CA VAL A 51 3.10 7.73 -7.60
C VAL A 51 4.09 8.28 -6.58
N PRO A 52 3.68 8.48 -5.32
CA PRO A 52 4.59 8.94 -4.27
C PRO A 52 5.39 7.77 -3.66
N ASP A 53 6.59 8.07 -3.19
CA ASP A 53 7.19 7.32 -2.10
C ASP A 53 6.51 7.76 -0.79
N LEU A 54 6.00 6.81 -0.03
CA LEU A 54 5.45 7.07 1.30
C LEU A 54 6.55 7.59 2.23
N ARG A 55 6.19 8.34 3.31
CA ARG A 55 7.21 8.79 4.27
C ARG A 55 7.90 7.58 4.89
N GLY A 56 9.23 7.64 4.97
CA GLY A 56 10.06 6.53 5.41
C GLY A 56 10.54 5.61 4.30
N PHE A 57 10.15 5.84 3.03
CA PHE A 57 10.45 4.98 1.90
C PHE A 57 11.13 5.72 0.74
N GLY A 58 11.74 4.95 -0.15
CA GLY A 58 12.29 5.41 -1.42
C GLY A 58 13.16 6.65 -1.27
N GLU A 59 12.82 7.71 -1.96
CA GLU A 59 13.50 9.00 -1.90
C GLU A 59 12.79 10.04 -1.02
N SER A 60 11.67 9.68 -0.37
CA SER A 60 11.04 10.50 0.66
C SER A 60 11.84 10.54 1.95
N ASP A 61 11.58 11.57 2.78
CA ASP A 61 12.30 11.76 4.04
C ASP A 61 12.09 10.57 5.00
N LYS A 62 13.17 10.26 5.73
CA LYS A 62 13.31 9.15 6.68
C LYS A 62 13.77 9.68 8.03
N HIS A 63 12.96 10.56 8.64
CA HIS A 63 13.33 11.16 9.91
C HIS A 63 13.32 10.14 11.05
N PRO A 64 14.33 10.13 11.94
CA PRO A 64 14.26 9.41 13.20
C PRO A 64 13.25 10.12 14.11
N ALA A 65 12.04 9.58 14.18
CA ALA A 65 10.94 10.19 14.90
C ALA A 65 10.11 9.12 15.63
N ASP A 66 9.27 9.55 16.57
CA ASP A 66 8.33 8.66 17.25
C ASP A 66 7.42 7.95 16.24
N PRO A 67 7.48 6.62 16.10
CA PRO A 67 6.71 5.88 15.12
C PRO A 67 5.20 6.11 15.25
N ALA A 68 4.64 6.10 16.45
CA ALA A 68 3.21 6.24 16.68
C ALA A 68 2.68 7.60 16.18
N ARG A 69 3.49 8.66 16.30
CA ARG A 69 3.12 10.02 15.88
C ARG A 69 3.36 10.27 14.40
N GLN A 70 4.45 9.72 13.84
CA GLN A 70 4.95 10.14 12.53
C GLN A 70 4.86 9.06 11.44
N TYR A 71 4.68 7.78 11.80
CA TYR A 71 4.64 6.68 10.84
C TYR A 71 3.39 5.81 10.93
N SER A 72 2.43 6.18 11.79
CA SER A 72 1.14 5.49 11.89
C SER A 72 0.32 5.60 10.60
N ALA A 73 -0.70 4.76 10.45
CA ALA A 73 -1.63 4.83 9.32
C ALA A 73 -2.25 6.23 9.14
N ALA A 74 -2.61 6.88 10.25
CA ALA A 74 -3.11 8.24 10.24
C ALA A 74 -2.05 9.26 9.79
N ALA A 75 -0.78 9.09 10.19
CA ALA A 75 0.30 9.97 9.75
C ALA A 75 0.59 9.81 8.25
N GLN A 76 0.60 8.59 7.75
CA GLN A 76 0.75 8.30 6.32
C GLN A 76 -0.45 8.85 5.53
N ALA A 77 -1.69 8.67 6.02
CA ALA A 77 -2.88 9.24 5.41
C ALA A 77 -2.80 10.78 5.33
N ARG A 78 -2.33 11.48 6.39
CA ARG A 78 -2.10 12.93 6.34
C ARG A 78 -1.10 13.33 5.27
N SER A 79 -0.03 12.54 5.04
CA SER A 79 0.90 12.81 3.95
C SER A 79 0.22 12.74 2.59
N VAL A 80 -0.58 11.71 2.36
CA VAL A 80 -1.25 11.50 1.06
C VAL A 80 -2.35 12.55 0.85
N THR A 81 -3.18 12.83 1.86
CA THR A 81 -4.21 13.88 1.75
C THR A 81 -3.60 15.28 1.61
N GLY A 82 -2.48 15.55 2.29
CA GLY A 82 -1.71 16.77 2.10
C GLY A 82 -1.15 16.90 0.68
N LEU A 83 -0.67 15.79 0.08
CA LEU A 83 -0.22 15.79 -1.31
C LEU A 83 -1.39 16.06 -2.29
N ILE A 84 -2.57 15.48 -2.05
CA ILE A 84 -3.77 15.80 -2.83
C ILE A 84 -4.07 17.29 -2.80
N GLY A 85 -4.00 17.90 -1.61
CA GLY A 85 -4.23 19.34 -1.42
C GLY A 85 -3.16 20.21 -2.09
N GLU A 86 -1.87 19.91 -1.87
CA GLU A 86 -0.75 20.65 -2.44
C GLU A 86 -0.75 20.66 -3.98
N LEU A 87 -1.16 19.54 -4.56
CA LEU A 87 -1.24 19.40 -6.02
C LEU A 87 -2.59 19.87 -6.59
N ALA A 88 -3.52 20.31 -5.74
CA ALA A 88 -4.87 20.74 -6.10
C ALA A 88 -5.63 19.72 -6.98
N LEU A 89 -5.51 18.41 -6.65
CA LEU A 89 -6.02 17.34 -7.51
C LEU A 89 -7.55 17.20 -7.48
N GLY A 90 -8.23 17.70 -6.43
CA GLY A 90 -9.62 17.37 -6.16
C GLY A 90 -9.78 15.89 -5.74
N PRO A 91 -11.00 15.32 -5.80
CA PRO A 91 -11.19 13.91 -5.49
C PRO A 91 -10.48 12.98 -6.48
N VAL A 92 -9.77 11.96 -5.97
CA VAL A 92 -8.90 11.07 -6.72
C VAL A 92 -9.38 9.61 -6.72
N VAL A 93 -8.94 8.82 -7.67
CA VAL A 93 -8.94 7.35 -7.54
C VAL A 93 -7.64 6.94 -6.83
N ILE A 94 -7.73 6.07 -5.84
CA ILE A 94 -6.55 5.54 -5.15
C ILE A 94 -6.39 4.06 -5.47
N GLY A 95 -5.25 3.71 -6.09
CA GLY A 95 -4.78 2.35 -6.23
C GLY A 95 -3.76 2.03 -5.13
N GLY A 96 -3.81 0.84 -4.53
CA GLY A 96 -2.84 0.49 -3.50
C GLY A 96 -2.81 -0.99 -3.15
N TYR A 97 -1.68 -1.46 -2.66
CA TYR A 97 -1.53 -2.80 -2.10
C TYR A 97 -0.73 -2.71 -0.79
N ASP A 98 -0.76 -3.72 0.03
CA ASP A 98 -0.07 -3.80 1.32
C ASP A 98 -0.28 -2.53 2.19
N ILE A 99 0.77 -1.84 2.64
CA ILE A 99 0.67 -0.58 3.39
C ILE A 99 -0.17 0.46 2.62
N GLY A 100 0.04 0.57 1.31
CA GLY A 100 -0.70 1.48 0.44
C GLY A 100 -2.21 1.21 0.45
N SER A 101 -2.62 -0.05 0.49
CA SER A 101 -4.02 -0.44 0.63
C SER A 101 -4.62 0.03 1.95
N ARG A 102 -3.90 -0.15 3.06
CA ARG A 102 -4.36 0.30 4.39
C ARG A 102 -4.48 1.82 4.49
N ILE A 103 -3.54 2.54 3.89
CA ILE A 103 -3.58 4.01 3.83
C ILE A 103 -4.78 4.47 2.98
N ALA A 104 -5.00 3.86 1.81
CA ALA A 104 -6.13 4.16 0.93
C ALA A 104 -7.48 3.95 1.65
N GLN A 105 -7.62 2.85 2.39
CA GLN A 105 -8.80 2.56 3.20
C GLN A 105 -9.02 3.59 4.30
N ALA A 106 -7.95 4.00 5.00
CA ALA A 106 -8.03 5.04 6.03
C ALA A 106 -8.50 6.37 5.44
N ILE A 107 -7.95 6.79 4.31
CA ILE A 107 -8.36 8.02 3.62
C ILE A 107 -9.84 7.94 3.19
N ALA A 108 -10.24 6.83 2.57
CA ALA A 108 -11.63 6.68 2.10
C ALA A 108 -12.66 6.61 3.23
N ARG A 109 -12.27 6.17 4.43
CA ARG A 109 -13.10 6.19 5.63
C ARG A 109 -13.18 7.59 6.25
N ASP A 110 -12.03 8.25 6.42
CA ASP A 110 -11.93 9.49 7.20
C ASP A 110 -12.13 10.75 6.33
N HIS A 111 -11.90 10.64 5.02
CA HIS A 111 -12.00 11.71 4.02
C HIS A 111 -12.65 11.21 2.71
N PRO A 112 -13.88 10.65 2.76
CA PRO A 112 -14.53 10.10 1.57
C PRO A 112 -14.74 11.15 0.46
N GLU A 113 -14.80 12.43 0.80
CA GLU A 113 -14.92 13.55 -0.14
C GLU A 113 -13.67 13.71 -1.04
N LEU A 114 -12.52 13.17 -0.62
CA LEU A 114 -11.27 13.19 -1.40
C LEU A 114 -11.12 11.97 -2.31
N VAL A 115 -12.00 10.98 -2.20
CA VAL A 115 -11.83 9.69 -2.89
C VAL A 115 -13.02 9.39 -3.79
N ARG A 116 -12.79 9.22 -5.08
CA ARG A 116 -13.80 8.81 -6.05
C ARG A 116 -14.03 7.30 -6.10
N ALA A 117 -12.95 6.53 -5.98
CA ALA A 117 -12.98 5.08 -5.95
C ALA A 117 -11.66 4.52 -5.39
N LEU A 118 -11.73 3.29 -4.88
CA LEU A 118 -10.58 2.50 -4.50
C LEU A 118 -10.35 1.33 -5.46
N VAL A 119 -9.07 1.05 -5.75
CA VAL A 119 -8.63 -0.22 -6.36
C VAL A 119 -7.51 -0.77 -5.47
N ILE A 120 -7.82 -1.74 -4.64
CA ILE A 120 -6.94 -2.19 -3.57
C ILE A 120 -6.73 -3.71 -3.58
N ALA A 121 -5.53 -4.12 -3.20
CA ALA A 121 -5.21 -5.50 -2.88
C ALA A 121 -4.99 -5.64 -1.35
N PRO A 122 -4.97 -6.86 -0.77
CA PRO A 122 -4.73 -7.05 0.66
C PRO A 122 -3.50 -6.28 1.18
N PRO A 123 -3.51 -5.91 2.49
CA PRO A 123 -4.41 -6.34 3.54
C PRO A 123 -5.77 -5.62 3.57
N LEU A 124 -6.82 -6.39 3.77
CA LEU A 124 -8.18 -5.92 3.98
C LEU A 124 -8.58 -6.14 5.45
N PRO A 125 -9.62 -5.42 5.95
CA PRO A 125 -10.17 -5.67 7.28
C PRO A 125 -10.92 -7.00 7.33
N GLY A 126 -11.19 -7.48 8.56
CA GLY A 126 -11.95 -8.70 8.79
C GLY A 126 -11.10 -9.92 9.17
N ILE A 127 -9.80 -9.74 9.42
CA ILE A 127 -8.92 -10.83 9.86
C ILE A 127 -9.40 -11.38 11.22
N GLY A 128 -9.60 -10.50 12.21
CA GLY A 128 -10.07 -10.88 13.53
C GLY A 128 -9.17 -11.92 14.21
N ASP A 129 -9.80 -12.93 14.82
CA ASP A 129 -9.14 -14.04 15.52
C ASP A 129 -8.40 -15.03 14.59
N ARG A 130 -8.63 -14.99 13.27
CA ARG A 130 -7.87 -15.76 12.29
C ARG A 130 -6.37 -15.50 12.35
N ILE A 131 -5.97 -14.32 12.82
CA ILE A 131 -4.56 -13.98 13.05
C ILE A 131 -3.88 -14.94 14.04
N LEU A 132 -4.63 -15.61 14.93
CA LEU A 132 -4.10 -16.58 15.89
C LEU A 132 -3.85 -17.97 15.32
N ALA A 133 -4.31 -18.25 14.10
CA ALA A 133 -4.07 -19.54 13.46
C ALA A 133 -2.55 -19.79 13.31
N PRO A 134 -2.08 -21.04 13.54
CA PRO A 134 -0.65 -21.35 13.46
C PRO A 134 0.00 -20.97 12.14
N GLN A 135 -0.72 -21.05 11.03
CA GLN A 135 -0.24 -20.63 9.72
C GLN A 135 -0.09 -19.11 9.67
N ALA A 136 -1.10 -18.35 10.09
CA ALA A 136 -1.02 -16.89 10.16
C ALA A 136 0.16 -16.43 11.02
N GLN A 137 0.35 -17.05 12.19
CA GLN A 137 1.47 -16.71 13.07
C GLN A 137 2.84 -16.99 12.43
N ARG A 138 2.95 -17.99 11.58
CA ARG A 138 4.18 -18.24 10.81
C ARG A 138 4.42 -17.19 9.71
N GLU A 139 3.37 -16.71 9.07
CA GLU A 139 3.49 -15.71 8.00
C GLU A 139 3.72 -14.29 8.55
N PHE A 140 3.04 -13.92 9.64
CA PHE A 140 3.12 -12.59 10.24
C PHE A 140 4.25 -12.41 11.27
N TRP A 141 5.19 -13.36 11.41
CA TRP A 141 6.30 -13.32 12.38
C TRP A 141 7.12 -12.02 12.30
N TYR A 142 7.29 -11.48 11.10
CA TYR A 142 8.09 -10.28 10.84
C TYR A 142 7.53 -9.04 11.54
N GLN A 143 6.23 -8.95 11.76
CA GLN A 143 5.61 -7.83 12.46
C GLN A 143 6.08 -7.76 13.92
N ALA A 144 6.18 -8.91 14.59
CA ALA A 144 6.75 -8.98 15.93
C ALA A 144 8.26 -8.67 15.92
N PHE A 145 9.00 -9.19 14.95
CA PHE A 145 10.42 -8.92 14.77
C PHE A 145 10.72 -7.44 14.54
N HIS A 146 9.93 -6.76 13.71
CA HIS A 146 10.07 -5.31 13.45
C HIS A 146 9.87 -4.45 14.72
N ASN A 147 9.15 -4.94 15.70
CA ASN A 147 8.96 -4.25 16.98
C ASN A 147 10.11 -4.46 17.99
N LEU A 148 11.07 -5.33 17.67
CA LEU A 148 12.26 -5.53 18.49
C LEU A 148 13.39 -4.60 18.04
N ALA A 149 14.13 -4.00 18.98
CA ALA A 149 15.35 -3.26 18.66
C ALA A 149 16.36 -4.10 17.87
N LEU A 150 16.34 -5.42 18.07
CA LEU A 150 17.18 -6.39 17.37
C LEU A 150 17.03 -6.32 15.84
N SER A 151 15.85 -6.02 15.31
CA SER A 151 15.63 -5.90 13.86
C SER A 151 16.48 -4.79 13.24
N THR A 152 16.49 -3.62 13.87
CA THR A 152 17.31 -2.49 13.47
C THR A 152 18.80 -2.78 13.69
N GLU A 153 19.17 -3.36 14.83
CA GLU A 153 20.56 -3.74 15.13
C GLU A 153 21.16 -4.69 14.10
N LEU A 154 20.38 -5.66 13.64
CA LEU A 154 20.85 -6.68 12.69
C LEU A 154 20.86 -6.20 11.23
N ILE A 155 19.96 -5.30 10.83
CA ILE A 155 19.67 -5.03 9.42
C ILE A 155 20.01 -3.61 9.00
N ASP A 156 19.70 -2.59 9.83
CA ASP A 156 19.83 -1.20 9.44
C ASP A 156 21.28 -0.80 9.14
N GLY A 157 21.50 -0.09 8.04
CA GLY A 157 22.84 0.32 7.59
C GLY A 157 23.70 -0.84 7.09
N ARG A 158 23.14 -2.02 6.82
CA ARG A 158 23.86 -3.22 6.35
C ARG A 158 23.27 -3.73 5.04
N PRO A 159 23.72 -3.26 3.88
CA PRO A 159 23.13 -3.62 2.58
C PRO A 159 23.01 -5.12 2.32
N ASP A 160 23.97 -5.92 2.77
CA ASP A 160 23.91 -7.38 2.59
C ASP A 160 22.84 -8.04 3.46
N ALA A 161 22.64 -7.55 4.69
CA ALA A 161 21.55 -8.00 5.55
C ALA A 161 20.19 -7.56 4.98
N VAL A 162 20.08 -6.32 4.52
CA VAL A 162 18.90 -5.80 3.81
C VAL A 162 18.58 -6.68 2.61
N ARG A 163 19.57 -6.97 1.74
CA ARG A 163 19.39 -7.84 0.55
C ARG A 163 18.86 -9.22 0.94
N ALA A 164 19.46 -9.86 1.93
CA ALA A 164 19.03 -11.18 2.37
C ALA A 164 17.61 -11.15 2.93
N TYR A 165 17.27 -10.11 3.69
CA TYR A 165 15.98 -9.92 4.32
C TYR A 165 14.87 -9.64 3.29
N LEU A 166 15.07 -8.67 2.39
CA LEU A 166 14.10 -8.34 1.34
C LEU A 166 13.89 -9.51 0.38
N ARG A 167 14.98 -10.19 -0.04
CA ARG A 167 14.87 -11.36 -0.91
C ARG A 167 14.03 -12.48 -0.29
N HIS A 168 14.07 -12.67 1.04
CA HIS A 168 13.23 -13.66 1.71
C HIS A 168 11.75 -13.38 1.43
N PHE A 169 11.27 -12.15 1.64
CA PHE A 169 9.88 -11.81 1.40
C PHE A 169 9.51 -11.86 -0.08
N TRP A 170 10.34 -11.31 -0.95
CA TRP A 170 10.12 -11.34 -2.39
C TRP A 170 10.03 -12.78 -2.95
N SER A 171 10.83 -13.70 -2.42
CA SER A 171 10.76 -15.10 -2.84
C SER A 171 9.60 -15.86 -2.21
N HIS A 172 9.21 -15.50 -0.97
CA HIS A 172 8.20 -16.24 -0.22
C HIS A 172 6.78 -15.77 -0.49
N TRP A 173 6.60 -14.46 -0.73
CA TRP A 173 5.27 -13.88 -0.93
C TRP A 173 4.84 -13.78 -2.40
N SER A 174 5.74 -14.01 -3.33
CA SER A 174 5.41 -14.02 -4.76
C SER A 174 4.70 -15.30 -5.17
N GLY A 175 3.86 -15.19 -6.19
CA GLY A 175 3.19 -16.34 -6.81
C GLY A 175 4.19 -17.27 -7.51
N PRO A 176 3.82 -18.54 -7.73
CA PRO A 176 4.76 -19.58 -8.20
C PRO A 176 5.29 -19.33 -9.62
N GLY A 177 4.60 -18.53 -10.42
CA GLY A 177 5.02 -18.16 -11.77
C GLY A 177 5.84 -16.88 -11.87
N TYR A 178 5.99 -16.14 -10.77
CA TYR A 178 6.70 -14.87 -10.75
C TYR A 178 8.14 -15.05 -10.28
N GLN A 179 9.06 -14.43 -10.98
CA GLN A 179 10.46 -14.33 -10.58
C GLN A 179 10.77 -12.87 -10.30
N PRO A 180 11.11 -12.51 -9.05
CA PRO A 180 11.49 -11.15 -8.72
C PRO A 180 12.65 -10.67 -9.58
N ASP A 181 12.52 -9.47 -10.15
CA ASP A 181 13.56 -8.85 -10.95
C ASP A 181 14.77 -8.52 -10.07
N GLY A 182 15.95 -8.99 -10.48
CA GLY A 182 17.19 -8.73 -9.77
C GLY A 182 17.56 -7.25 -9.73
N GLU A 183 17.27 -6.49 -10.79
CA GLU A 183 17.52 -5.04 -10.83
C GLU A 183 16.60 -4.28 -9.86
N HIS A 184 15.33 -4.68 -9.78
CA HIS A 184 14.40 -4.11 -8.82
C HIS A 184 14.81 -4.41 -7.37
N LEU A 185 15.25 -5.64 -7.08
CA LEU A 185 15.77 -5.98 -5.76
C LEU A 185 16.99 -5.12 -5.39
N GLU A 186 17.96 -4.95 -6.29
CA GLU A 186 19.14 -4.11 -6.05
C GLU A 186 18.77 -2.62 -5.89
N HIS A 187 17.76 -2.14 -6.60
CA HIS A 187 17.21 -0.81 -6.38
C HIS A 187 16.69 -0.68 -4.93
N LEU A 188 15.86 -1.61 -4.47
CA LEU A 188 15.36 -1.60 -3.09
C LEU A 188 16.48 -1.73 -2.05
N VAL A 189 17.50 -2.55 -2.31
CA VAL A 189 18.69 -2.63 -1.45
C VAL A 189 19.39 -1.27 -1.35
N SER A 190 19.47 -0.53 -2.44
CA SER A 190 20.03 0.84 -2.44
C SER A 190 19.17 1.82 -1.65
N ALA A 191 17.84 1.68 -1.69
CA ALA A 191 16.90 2.54 -0.97
C ALA A 191 16.83 2.25 0.54
N TYR A 192 16.91 0.98 0.92
CA TYR A 192 16.78 0.51 2.32
C TYR A 192 18.13 0.35 3.04
N GLY A 193 19.23 0.23 2.29
CA GLY A 193 20.57 -0.07 2.81
C GLY A 193 21.26 1.06 3.59
N PRO A 194 21.04 2.35 3.30
CA PRO A 194 21.64 3.44 4.09
C PRO A 194 21.19 3.41 5.56
N PRO A 195 22.06 3.84 6.51
CA PRO A 195 21.68 3.93 7.91
C PRO A 195 20.41 4.76 8.13
N GLY A 196 19.48 4.24 8.92
CA GLY A 196 18.17 4.83 9.21
C GLY A 196 17.10 4.52 8.18
N ALA A 197 17.43 4.00 6.98
CA ALA A 197 16.46 3.76 5.94
C ALA A 197 15.60 2.53 6.21
N PHE A 198 16.21 1.41 6.61
CA PHE A 198 15.46 0.24 7.03
C PHE A 198 14.62 0.54 8.28
N ALA A 199 15.22 1.19 9.28
CA ALA A 199 14.52 1.58 10.52
C ALA A 199 13.29 2.44 10.23
N ALA A 200 13.37 3.42 9.32
CA ALA A 200 12.23 4.25 8.92
C ALA A 200 11.13 3.43 8.23
N SER A 201 11.50 2.47 7.38
CA SER A 201 10.55 1.64 6.63
C SER A 201 9.71 0.73 7.55
N ILE A 202 10.30 0.24 8.66
CA ILE A 202 9.60 -0.61 9.63
C ILE A 202 8.87 0.16 10.72
N ALA A 203 9.05 1.48 10.79
CA ALA A 203 8.38 2.34 11.76
C ALA A 203 6.84 2.27 11.69
N TRP A 204 6.29 1.93 10.53
CA TRP A 204 4.87 1.59 10.34
C TRP A 204 4.40 0.49 11.31
N TYR A 205 5.16 -0.60 11.43
CA TYR A 205 4.84 -1.71 12.33
C TYR A 205 5.04 -1.33 13.80
N GLN A 206 6.07 -0.55 14.09
CA GLN A 206 6.33 -0.01 15.44
C GLN A 206 5.25 0.99 15.88
N ALA A 207 4.54 1.61 14.95
CA ALA A 207 3.35 2.42 15.22
C ALA A 207 2.09 1.58 15.52
N GLY A 208 2.21 0.25 15.59
CA GLY A 208 1.12 -0.68 15.91
C GLY A 208 0.29 -1.16 14.72
N ALA A 209 0.65 -0.77 13.49
CA ALA A 209 -0.03 -1.26 12.30
C ALA A 209 0.23 -2.77 12.10
N GLY A 210 -0.83 -3.52 11.79
CA GLY A 210 -0.73 -4.96 11.51
C GLY A 210 -0.44 -5.86 12.70
N SER A 211 -0.47 -5.37 13.95
CA SER A 211 -0.24 -6.20 15.12
C SER A 211 -1.39 -7.19 15.37
N VAL A 212 -1.08 -8.30 16.05
CA VAL A 212 -2.10 -9.26 16.52
C VAL A 212 -3.17 -8.53 17.33
N ALA A 213 -2.77 -7.62 18.21
CA ALA A 213 -3.70 -6.83 19.02
C ALA A 213 -4.64 -5.98 18.17
N THR A 214 -4.14 -5.36 17.11
CA THR A 214 -4.96 -4.58 16.17
C THR A 214 -5.99 -5.46 15.46
N SER A 215 -5.59 -6.64 14.98
CA SER A 215 -6.50 -7.59 14.33
C SER A 215 -7.59 -8.08 15.28
N LEU A 216 -7.24 -8.39 16.54
CA LEU A 216 -8.21 -8.83 17.56
C LEU A 216 -9.15 -7.72 18.03
N ALA A 217 -8.69 -6.46 18.01
CA ALA A 217 -9.49 -5.30 18.37
C ALA A 217 -10.43 -4.84 17.25
N GLU A 218 -10.19 -5.27 16.00
CA GLU A 218 -10.98 -4.86 14.84
C GLU A 218 -12.44 -5.28 14.98
N ARG A 219 -13.35 -4.35 14.70
CA ARG A 219 -14.78 -4.58 14.69
C ARG A 219 -15.36 -4.10 13.37
N ALA A 220 -16.30 -4.85 12.83
CA ALA A 220 -17.07 -4.39 11.68
C ALA A 220 -17.84 -3.11 12.08
N PRO A 221 -17.77 -2.05 11.27
CA PRO A 221 -18.55 -0.84 11.53
C PRO A 221 -20.05 -1.10 11.34
N GLU A 222 -20.89 -0.23 11.91
CA GLU A 222 -22.30 -0.21 11.57
C GLU A 222 -22.47 0.02 10.06
N ARG A 223 -23.62 -0.41 9.52
CA ARG A 223 -23.86 -0.36 8.07
C ARG A 223 -23.66 1.04 7.46
N GLY A 224 -24.02 2.09 8.21
CA GLY A 224 -23.90 3.49 7.78
C GLY A 224 -22.47 4.03 7.82
N ASP A 225 -21.57 3.37 8.56
CA ASP A 225 -20.18 3.80 8.77
C ASP A 225 -19.17 2.99 7.95
N ARG A 226 -19.67 2.12 7.06
CA ARG A 226 -18.82 1.38 6.11
C ARG A 226 -18.18 2.36 5.14
N ILE A 227 -17.00 2.00 4.62
CA ILE A 227 -16.33 2.80 3.58
C ILE A 227 -17.32 2.98 2.41
N PRO A 228 -17.75 4.22 2.12
CA PRO A 228 -18.88 4.48 1.22
C PRO A 228 -18.48 4.52 -0.26
N VAL A 229 -17.18 4.66 -0.56
CA VAL A 229 -16.69 4.85 -1.93
C VAL A 229 -16.68 3.54 -2.71
N PRO A 230 -17.00 3.55 -4.02
CA PRO A 230 -16.91 2.37 -4.88
C PRO A 230 -15.51 1.75 -4.78
N THR A 231 -15.45 0.45 -4.46
CA THR A 231 -14.20 -0.24 -4.20
C THR A 231 -14.07 -1.49 -5.06
N THR A 232 -12.97 -1.60 -5.81
CA THR A 232 -12.55 -2.85 -6.46
C THR A 232 -11.44 -3.48 -5.62
N VAL A 233 -11.68 -4.70 -5.17
CA VAL A 233 -10.71 -5.50 -4.43
C VAL A 233 -10.10 -6.52 -5.37
N LEU A 234 -8.79 -6.42 -5.57
CA LEU A 234 -7.98 -7.37 -6.33
C LEU A 234 -7.36 -8.36 -5.35
N TRP A 235 -7.86 -9.61 -5.32
CA TRP A 235 -7.39 -10.60 -4.36
C TRP A 235 -6.47 -11.63 -5.01
N PRO A 236 -5.18 -11.68 -4.62
CA PRO A 236 -4.22 -12.63 -5.16
C PRO A 236 -4.54 -14.08 -4.79
N GLU A 237 -4.18 -15.01 -5.67
CA GLU A 237 -4.39 -16.44 -5.45
C GLU A 237 -3.42 -17.04 -4.46
N HIS A 238 -2.16 -16.60 -4.53
CA HIS A 238 -1.04 -17.21 -3.82
C HIS A 238 -0.45 -16.30 -2.73
N ASP A 239 -1.21 -15.31 -2.26
CA ASP A 239 -0.77 -14.48 -1.14
C ASP A 239 -0.76 -15.32 0.16
N PRO A 240 0.43 -15.61 0.75
CA PRO A 240 0.48 -16.44 1.96
C PRO A 240 -0.01 -15.71 3.21
N LEU A 241 -0.09 -14.36 3.16
CA LEU A 241 -0.57 -13.53 4.26
C LEU A 241 -2.10 -13.46 4.30
N PHE A 242 -2.74 -13.47 3.13
CA PHE A 242 -4.18 -13.25 2.98
C PHE A 242 -4.83 -14.32 2.10
N PRO A 243 -5.06 -15.52 2.63
CA PRO A 243 -5.74 -16.59 1.90
C PRO A 243 -7.09 -16.14 1.33
N ARG A 244 -7.50 -16.67 0.18
CA ARG A 244 -8.74 -16.29 -0.52
C ARG A 244 -9.99 -16.37 0.35
N GLU A 245 -10.06 -17.35 1.25
CA GLU A 245 -11.18 -17.53 2.18
C GLU A 245 -11.35 -16.37 3.17
N TRP A 246 -10.32 -15.52 3.34
CA TRP A 246 -10.43 -14.34 4.20
C TRP A 246 -11.14 -13.15 3.53
N SER A 247 -11.52 -13.31 2.27
CA SER A 247 -12.33 -12.32 1.53
C SER A 247 -13.81 -12.30 1.93
N ASP A 248 -14.27 -13.26 2.71
CA ASP A 248 -15.67 -13.50 3.07
C ASP A 248 -16.33 -12.36 3.86
N ARG A 249 -15.52 -11.50 4.51
CA ARG A 249 -15.99 -10.40 5.36
C ARG A 249 -15.89 -9.01 4.73
N ILE A 250 -15.46 -8.88 3.48
CA ILE A 250 -15.31 -7.57 2.80
C ILE A 250 -16.57 -6.73 2.90
N GLY A 251 -17.75 -7.33 2.68
CA GLY A 251 -19.04 -6.65 2.74
C GLY A 251 -19.43 -6.11 4.12
N GLU A 252 -18.72 -6.49 5.19
CA GLU A 252 -18.94 -5.90 6.51
C GLU A 252 -18.28 -4.53 6.67
N PHE A 253 -17.26 -4.22 5.86
CA PHE A 253 -16.44 -3.02 5.97
C PHE A 253 -16.64 -2.01 4.83
N PHE A 254 -17.11 -2.47 3.68
CA PHE A 254 -17.34 -1.64 2.50
C PHE A 254 -18.81 -1.64 2.13
N ALA A 255 -19.34 -0.49 1.75
CA ALA A 255 -20.73 -0.34 1.33
C ALA A 255 -20.96 -0.84 -0.11
N ASP A 256 -19.99 -0.61 -0.99
CA ASP A 256 -19.98 -1.04 -2.41
C ASP A 256 -18.59 -1.60 -2.76
N ALA A 257 -18.42 -2.91 -2.61
CA ALA A 257 -17.20 -3.60 -2.97
C ALA A 257 -17.41 -4.67 -4.02
N ARG A 258 -16.51 -4.73 -5.00
CA ARG A 258 -16.43 -5.78 -6.01
C ARG A 258 -15.12 -6.52 -5.85
N LEU A 259 -15.22 -7.84 -5.68
CA LEU A 259 -14.08 -8.74 -5.58
C LEU A 259 -13.68 -9.25 -6.97
N SER A 260 -12.41 -9.18 -7.29
CA SER A 260 -11.79 -9.74 -8.49
C SER A 260 -10.56 -10.55 -8.12
N TRP A 261 -10.46 -11.76 -8.64
CA TRP A 261 -9.33 -12.65 -8.38
C TRP A 261 -8.15 -12.33 -9.28
N LEU A 262 -6.94 -12.38 -8.72
CA LEU A 262 -5.68 -12.34 -9.46
C LEU A 262 -5.09 -13.76 -9.49
N ASP A 263 -5.45 -14.51 -10.53
CA ASP A 263 -5.00 -15.89 -10.69
C ASP A 263 -3.47 -15.90 -10.96
N GLY A 264 -2.76 -16.84 -10.31
CA GLY A 264 -1.32 -16.99 -10.41
C GLY A 264 -0.48 -15.96 -9.66
N ALA A 265 -1.07 -14.87 -9.17
CA ALA A 265 -0.35 -13.81 -8.46
C ALA A 265 -0.23 -14.11 -6.96
N GLY A 266 0.88 -13.65 -6.37
CA GLY A 266 1.13 -13.56 -4.94
C GLY A 266 0.86 -12.16 -4.40
N HIS A 267 1.56 -11.80 -3.33
CA HIS A 267 1.33 -10.58 -2.56
C HIS A 267 1.59 -9.29 -3.33
N PHE A 268 2.58 -9.28 -4.22
CA PHE A 268 3.06 -8.08 -4.92
C PHE A 268 2.20 -7.78 -6.16
N SER A 269 0.92 -7.58 -5.96
CA SER A 269 -0.10 -7.48 -7.01
C SER A 269 0.23 -6.56 -8.19
N PRO A 270 0.78 -5.33 -8.02
CA PRO A 270 1.12 -4.46 -9.17
C PRO A 270 2.33 -4.95 -9.97
N LEU A 271 3.20 -5.75 -9.37
CA LEU A 271 4.37 -6.31 -10.02
C LEU A 271 4.06 -7.65 -10.69
N GLU A 272 3.21 -8.46 -10.08
CA GLU A 272 2.89 -9.81 -10.53
C GLU A 272 1.75 -9.83 -11.56
N ALA A 273 0.82 -8.87 -11.48
CA ALA A 273 -0.32 -8.75 -12.39
C ALA A 273 -0.52 -7.30 -12.89
N PRO A 274 0.51 -6.65 -13.48
CA PRO A 274 0.47 -5.22 -13.80
C PRO A 274 -0.65 -4.84 -14.75
N ASP A 275 -0.93 -5.65 -15.77
CA ASP A 275 -1.99 -5.39 -16.73
C ASP A 275 -3.38 -5.41 -16.09
N THR A 276 -3.63 -6.39 -15.22
CA THR A 276 -4.92 -6.52 -14.50
C THR A 276 -5.09 -5.39 -13.50
N PHE A 277 -4.04 -5.06 -12.76
CA PHE A 277 -4.05 -3.94 -11.81
C PHE A 277 -4.30 -2.61 -12.54
N ALA A 278 -3.55 -2.35 -13.61
CA ALA A 278 -3.69 -1.13 -14.43
C ALA A 278 -5.09 -1.02 -15.05
N LYS A 279 -5.64 -2.12 -15.57
CA LYS A 279 -6.99 -2.16 -16.15
C LYS A 279 -8.06 -1.80 -15.13
N ALA A 280 -7.95 -2.33 -13.91
CA ALA A 280 -8.90 -2.02 -12.83
C ALA A 280 -8.83 -0.53 -12.45
N VAL A 281 -7.62 0.02 -12.29
CA VAL A 281 -7.41 1.44 -11.96
C VAL A 281 -7.92 2.35 -13.09
N ALA A 282 -7.60 2.05 -14.34
CA ALA A 282 -8.05 2.84 -15.48
C ALA A 282 -9.57 2.82 -15.63
N ALA A 283 -10.22 1.67 -15.39
CA ALA A 283 -11.67 1.56 -15.41
C ALA A 283 -12.33 2.40 -14.31
N ALA A 284 -11.76 2.41 -13.10
CA ALA A 284 -12.23 3.26 -12.00
C ALA A 284 -12.06 4.76 -12.34
N ALA A 285 -10.94 5.16 -12.95
CA ALA A 285 -10.69 6.53 -13.37
C ALA A 285 -11.69 7.01 -14.45
N VAL A 286 -11.97 6.17 -15.44
CA VAL A 286 -12.96 6.48 -16.50
C VAL A 286 -14.37 6.59 -15.93
N ALA A 287 -14.78 5.67 -15.05
CA ALA A 287 -16.09 5.72 -14.40
C ALA A 287 -16.24 6.99 -13.53
N ALA A 288 -15.19 7.36 -12.80
CA ALA A 288 -15.15 8.57 -12.00
C ALA A 288 -15.28 9.86 -12.83
N ALA A 289 -14.65 9.90 -14.01
CA ALA A 289 -14.76 11.04 -14.93
C ALA A 289 -16.17 11.18 -15.53
N ALA A 290 -16.83 10.06 -15.84
CA ALA A 290 -18.18 10.05 -16.39
C ALA A 290 -19.24 10.56 -15.38
N GLY A 291 -19.07 10.28 -14.08
CA GLY A 291 -19.95 10.72 -13.02
C GLY A 291 -19.92 12.23 -12.75
N THR A 292 -18.89 12.93 -13.18
CA THR A 292 -18.78 14.43 -13.02
C THR A 292 -19.46 15.23 -14.11
N GLY A 293 -19.93 14.60 -15.18
CA GLY A 293 -20.60 15.27 -16.32
C GLY A 293 -22.11 15.49 -16.16
N LEU A 294 -22.71 15.14 -15.03
CA LEU A 294 -24.16 15.22 -14.78
C LEU A 294 -24.53 16.17 -13.63
N GLY A 295 -23.67 17.08 -13.22
CA GLY A 295 -23.92 18.06 -12.18
C GLY A 295 -24.07 19.49 -12.72
#